data_0fe0649ee743331c114c68231fda8b7c
#
_entry.id   0fe0649ee743331c114c68231fda8b7c
#
_cell.length_a   1.000
_cell.length_b   1.000
_cell.length_c   1.000
_cell.angle_alpha   90.00
_cell.angle_beta   90.00
_cell.angle_gamma   90.00
#
_symmetry.space_group_name_H-M   'P 1'
#
loop_
_entity.id
_entity.type
_entity.pdbx_description
1 polymer ?
#
loop_
_entity_poly.entity_id
_entity_poly.type
_entity_poly.pdbx_seq_one_letter_code
_entity_poly.pdbx_strand_id
1 'polypeptide(L)'
;MPIWEASEGRFGYISGQLDPRLLTDVDKMVETAQEIRSIAPNLMIKVPASTEGVEVVRTLTSMAIPTNVTTCFTLPQIWAVANAAADGVEIANQNKVDMSKWRAAITMMIGRLTEHPVLDEQAQRRGIQLTWADKHWLGIYVFRRAFHLLRENALPSKMLACSMRYGPIVGGKNHFWDVEKIAGDFI
;
A
#
# COMPACT_ATOMS: atom_id res chain seq x y z
N MET A 1 -22.19 0.47 -2.46
CA MET A 1 -22.19 1.65 -3.35
C MET A 1 -22.56 2.98 -2.65
N PRO A 2 -23.42 3.06 -1.60
CA PRO A 2 -23.92 4.37 -1.11
C PRO A 2 -22.83 5.40 -0.74
N ILE A 3 -21.78 4.96 -0.02
CA ILE A 3 -20.67 5.86 0.37
C ILE A 3 -19.88 6.34 -0.87
N TRP A 4 -19.66 5.45 -1.83
CA TRP A 4 -18.92 5.78 -3.05
C TRP A 4 -19.70 6.78 -3.92
N GLU A 5 -20.99 6.59 -4.06
CA GLU A 5 -21.88 7.49 -4.81
C GLU A 5 -22.00 8.85 -4.11
N ALA A 6 -22.29 8.86 -2.81
CA ALA A 6 -22.45 10.09 -2.03
C ALA A 6 -21.14 10.91 -1.93
N SER A 7 -19.98 10.27 -2.06
CA SER A 7 -18.67 10.91 -2.05
C SER A 7 -18.12 11.21 -3.46
N GLU A 8 -18.89 10.97 -4.51
CA GLU A 8 -18.45 11.12 -5.91
C GLU A 8 -17.13 10.36 -6.21
N GLY A 9 -16.99 9.17 -5.63
CA GLY A 9 -15.81 8.33 -5.79
C GLY A 9 -14.59 8.77 -4.97
N ARG A 10 -14.76 9.56 -3.91
CA ARG A 10 -13.66 9.85 -2.97
C ARG A 10 -13.41 8.71 -2.00
N PHE A 11 -14.48 8.03 -1.55
CA PHE A 11 -14.46 6.98 -0.54
C PHE A 11 -15.31 5.79 -0.96
N GLY A 12 -15.35 4.73 -0.16
CA GLY A 12 -16.24 3.59 -0.36
C GLY A 12 -15.76 2.58 -1.40
N TYR A 13 -14.45 2.52 -1.62
CA TYR A 13 -13.85 1.46 -2.45
C TYR A 13 -13.77 0.14 -1.70
N ILE A 14 -13.85 -0.94 -2.47
CA ILE A 14 -13.65 -2.32 -2.00
C ILE A 14 -12.50 -2.92 -2.81
N SER A 15 -11.54 -3.55 -2.13
CA SER A 15 -10.39 -4.17 -2.82
C SER A 15 -10.72 -5.57 -3.29
N GLY A 16 -10.64 -5.81 -4.61
CA GLY A 16 -10.66 -7.12 -5.24
C GLY A 16 -9.24 -7.69 -5.35
N GLN A 17 -9.03 -8.89 -4.80
CA GLN A 17 -7.70 -9.54 -4.80
C GLN A 17 -7.45 -10.24 -6.13
N LEU A 18 -6.27 -10.04 -6.72
CA LEU A 18 -5.77 -10.85 -7.83
C LEU A 18 -5.45 -12.28 -7.35
N ASP A 19 -5.62 -13.26 -8.24
CA ASP A 19 -5.26 -14.63 -7.98
C ASP A 19 -3.74 -14.76 -7.75
N PRO A 20 -3.29 -15.27 -6.58
CA PRO A 20 -1.87 -15.40 -6.27
C PRO A 20 -1.12 -16.36 -7.21
N ARG A 21 -1.82 -17.20 -7.96
CA ARG A 21 -1.21 -18.09 -8.96
C ARG A 21 -0.75 -17.35 -10.22
N LEU A 22 -1.21 -16.12 -10.42
CA LEU A 22 -0.91 -15.30 -11.61
C LEU A 22 0.18 -14.25 -11.37
N LEU A 23 0.80 -14.21 -10.17
CA LEU A 23 1.66 -13.10 -9.74
C LEU A 23 2.95 -12.90 -10.57
N THR A 24 3.29 -13.83 -11.44
CA THR A 24 4.45 -13.75 -12.37
C THR A 24 4.05 -13.44 -13.81
N ASP A 25 2.77 -13.21 -14.08
CA ASP A 25 2.22 -12.99 -15.42
C ASP A 25 1.47 -11.65 -15.45
N VAL A 26 2.16 -10.61 -15.92
CA VAL A 26 1.64 -9.24 -15.95
C VAL A 26 0.35 -9.15 -16.78
N ASP A 27 0.32 -9.80 -17.96
CA ASP A 27 -0.83 -9.71 -18.87
C ASP A 27 -2.08 -10.34 -18.24
N LYS A 28 -1.95 -11.52 -17.64
CA LYS A 28 -3.06 -12.16 -16.94
C LYS A 28 -3.50 -11.41 -15.69
N MET A 29 -2.58 -10.76 -14.97
CA MET A 29 -2.95 -9.90 -13.85
C MET A 29 -3.77 -8.70 -14.33
N VAL A 30 -3.40 -8.08 -15.45
CA VAL A 30 -4.15 -6.96 -16.04
C VAL A 30 -5.52 -7.41 -16.54
N GLU A 31 -5.60 -8.53 -17.26
CA GLU A 31 -6.86 -9.10 -17.74
C GLU A 31 -7.84 -9.37 -16.57
N THR A 32 -7.36 -10.10 -15.55
CA THR A 32 -8.15 -10.39 -14.35
C THR A 32 -8.56 -9.11 -13.61
N ALA A 33 -7.69 -8.10 -13.56
CA ALA A 33 -8.00 -6.81 -12.96
C ALA A 33 -9.15 -6.10 -13.69
N GLN A 34 -9.18 -6.14 -15.02
CA GLN A 34 -10.26 -5.58 -15.83
C GLN A 34 -11.57 -6.33 -15.61
N GLU A 35 -11.54 -7.67 -15.54
CA GLU A 35 -12.71 -8.49 -15.20
C GLU A 35 -13.28 -8.12 -13.83
N ILE A 36 -12.43 -8.05 -12.78
CA ILE A 36 -12.87 -7.64 -11.44
C ILE A 36 -13.46 -6.23 -11.47
N ARG A 37 -12.81 -5.29 -12.16
CA ARG A 37 -13.26 -3.91 -12.28
C ARG A 37 -14.61 -3.78 -12.97
N SER A 38 -14.92 -4.67 -13.91
CA SER A 38 -16.20 -4.66 -14.64
C SER A 38 -17.41 -5.00 -13.76
N ILE A 39 -17.20 -5.66 -12.60
CA ILE A 39 -18.28 -6.07 -11.69
C ILE A 39 -18.93 -4.87 -11.00
N ALA A 40 -18.13 -3.87 -10.57
CA ALA A 40 -18.66 -2.67 -9.93
C ALA A 40 -17.67 -1.49 -10.02
N PRO A 41 -18.19 -0.25 -10.15
CA PRO A 41 -17.36 0.95 -10.36
C PRO A 41 -16.56 1.39 -9.10
N ASN A 42 -16.81 0.82 -7.94
CA ASN A 42 -16.07 1.09 -6.71
C ASN A 42 -15.06 -0.02 -6.34
N LEU A 43 -14.79 -0.94 -7.25
CA LEU A 43 -13.74 -1.93 -7.05
C LEU A 43 -12.36 -1.33 -7.34
N MET A 44 -11.45 -1.51 -6.40
CA MET A 44 -10.02 -1.22 -6.59
C MET A 44 -9.25 -2.53 -6.54
N ILE A 45 -8.23 -2.65 -7.37
CA ILE A 45 -7.52 -3.92 -7.58
C ILE A 45 -6.39 -4.02 -6.57
N LYS A 46 -6.37 -5.13 -5.82
CA LYS A 46 -5.31 -5.40 -4.87
C LYS A 46 -4.15 -6.11 -5.56
N VAL A 47 -3.03 -5.39 -5.72
CA VAL A 47 -1.83 -5.80 -6.48
C VAL A 47 -0.66 -6.04 -5.50
N PRO A 48 0.18 -7.06 -5.65
CA PRO A 48 1.38 -7.24 -4.83
C PRO A 48 2.48 -6.24 -5.24
N ALA A 49 3.33 -5.85 -4.28
CA ALA A 49 4.51 -5.02 -4.53
C ALA A 49 5.71 -5.85 -5.02
N SER A 50 5.50 -6.72 -6.01
CA SER A 50 6.55 -7.43 -6.76
C SER A 50 6.98 -6.61 -7.97
N THR A 51 8.03 -7.07 -8.68
CA THR A 51 8.48 -6.44 -9.93
C THR A 51 7.36 -6.39 -10.96
N GLU A 52 6.66 -7.50 -11.16
CA GLU A 52 5.52 -7.63 -12.07
C GLU A 52 4.34 -6.77 -11.60
N GLY A 53 4.09 -6.73 -10.27
CA GLY A 53 3.05 -5.91 -9.67
C GLY A 53 3.27 -4.42 -9.91
N VAL A 54 4.51 -3.93 -9.94
CA VAL A 54 4.85 -2.54 -10.27
C VAL A 54 4.43 -2.21 -11.72
N GLU A 55 4.68 -3.12 -12.67
CA GLU A 55 4.24 -2.97 -14.07
C GLU A 55 2.70 -2.97 -14.18
N VAL A 56 2.04 -3.87 -13.44
CA VAL A 56 0.57 -3.91 -13.37
C VAL A 56 0.01 -2.59 -12.83
N VAL A 57 0.61 -2.01 -11.79
CA VAL A 57 0.18 -0.72 -11.23
C VAL A 57 0.26 0.39 -12.28
N ARG A 58 1.36 0.49 -13.03
CA ARG A 58 1.51 1.47 -14.12
C ARG A 58 0.40 1.30 -15.16
N THR A 59 0.20 0.07 -15.63
CA THR A 59 -0.79 -0.26 -16.65
C THR A 59 -2.21 0.02 -16.19
N LEU A 60 -2.62 -0.45 -15.00
CA LEU A 60 -3.96 -0.21 -14.47
C LEU A 60 -4.22 1.27 -14.22
N THR A 61 -3.22 2.00 -13.72
CA THR A 61 -3.34 3.45 -13.52
C THR A 61 -3.55 4.19 -14.85
N SER A 62 -2.84 3.81 -15.92
CA SER A 62 -3.04 4.41 -17.24
C SER A 62 -4.45 4.21 -17.81
N MET A 63 -5.17 3.21 -17.32
CA MET A 63 -6.59 2.91 -17.63
C MET A 63 -7.57 3.51 -16.63
N ALA A 64 -7.13 4.36 -15.68
CA ALA A 64 -7.91 4.88 -14.57
C ALA A 64 -8.55 3.78 -13.68
N ILE A 65 -7.94 2.62 -13.58
CA ILE A 65 -8.36 1.54 -12.69
C ILE A 65 -7.70 1.76 -11.32
N PRO A 66 -8.49 1.94 -10.23
CA PRO A 66 -7.96 2.16 -8.89
C PRO A 66 -7.18 0.95 -8.38
N THR A 67 -6.07 1.21 -7.67
CA THR A 67 -5.20 0.15 -7.15
C THR A 67 -4.99 0.27 -5.63
N ASN A 68 -4.90 -0.89 -4.96
CA ASN A 68 -4.46 -1.02 -3.58
C ASN A 68 -3.26 -1.97 -3.54
N VAL A 69 -2.06 -1.42 -3.50
CA VAL A 69 -0.86 -2.26 -3.52
C VAL A 69 -0.57 -2.81 -2.13
N THR A 70 -0.30 -4.11 -2.06
CA THR A 70 -0.10 -4.86 -0.80
C THR A 70 1.26 -5.56 -0.80
N THR A 71 1.59 -6.23 0.30
CA THR A 71 2.91 -6.85 0.52
C THR A 71 4.07 -5.85 0.43
N CYS A 72 3.79 -4.60 0.80
CA CYS A 72 4.81 -3.56 0.95
C CYS A 72 5.39 -3.59 2.36
N PHE A 73 6.70 -3.67 2.46
CA PHE A 73 7.44 -3.73 3.71
C PHE A 73 8.57 -2.69 3.76
N THR A 74 9.10 -2.27 2.62
CA THR A 74 10.32 -1.49 2.51
C THR A 74 10.11 -0.19 1.75
N LEU A 75 10.93 0.82 2.04
CA LEU A 75 10.93 2.09 1.31
C LEU A 75 11.15 1.92 -0.21
N PRO A 76 12.11 1.09 -0.68
CA PRO A 76 12.27 0.87 -2.12
C PRO A 76 11.03 0.32 -2.82
N GLN A 77 10.30 -0.63 -2.18
CA GLN A 77 9.04 -1.13 -2.75
C GLN A 77 7.99 -0.02 -2.87
N ILE A 78 7.81 0.77 -1.79
CA ILE A 78 6.85 1.87 -1.78
C ILE A 78 7.20 2.92 -2.83
N TRP A 79 8.49 3.24 -2.96
CA TRP A 79 9.00 4.17 -3.96
C TRP A 79 8.73 3.70 -5.39
N ALA A 80 9.05 2.43 -5.71
CA ALA A 80 8.83 1.86 -7.03
C ALA A 80 7.32 1.88 -7.41
N VAL A 81 6.45 1.46 -6.49
CA VAL A 81 5.00 1.46 -6.68
C VAL A 81 4.45 2.87 -6.90
N ALA A 82 4.88 3.84 -6.08
CA ALA A 82 4.39 5.20 -6.17
C ALA A 82 4.81 5.90 -7.49
N ASN A 83 6.03 5.64 -7.95
CA ASN A 83 6.50 6.13 -9.26
C ASN A 83 5.75 5.45 -10.42
N ALA A 84 5.51 4.14 -10.35
CA ALA A 84 4.72 3.46 -11.36
C ALA A 84 3.28 4.02 -11.46
N ALA A 85 2.69 4.38 -10.33
CA ALA A 85 1.40 5.07 -10.31
C ALA A 85 1.51 6.48 -10.94
N ALA A 86 2.57 7.24 -10.67
CA ALA A 86 2.80 8.55 -11.28
C ALA A 86 2.99 8.45 -12.80
N ASP A 87 3.81 7.51 -13.26
CA ASP A 87 3.98 7.21 -14.69
C ASP A 87 2.63 6.86 -15.37
N GLY A 88 1.83 6.03 -14.71
CA GLY A 88 0.49 5.67 -15.19
C GLY A 88 -0.45 6.87 -15.29
N VAL A 89 -0.41 7.81 -14.32
CA VAL A 89 -1.16 9.07 -14.38
C VAL A 89 -0.72 9.93 -15.56
N GLU A 90 0.58 10.02 -15.81
CA GLU A 90 1.09 10.77 -16.97
C GLU A 90 0.58 10.18 -18.28
N ILE A 91 0.65 8.85 -18.47
CA ILE A 91 0.12 8.15 -19.63
C ILE A 91 -1.39 8.38 -19.78
N ALA A 92 -2.17 8.28 -18.67
CA ALA A 92 -3.60 8.52 -18.69
C ALA A 92 -3.93 9.96 -19.16
N ASN A 93 -3.21 10.96 -18.66
CA ASN A 93 -3.38 12.36 -19.04
C ASN A 93 -3.07 12.60 -20.51
N GLN A 94 -1.98 12.01 -21.04
CA GLN A 94 -1.63 12.08 -22.46
C GLN A 94 -2.73 11.50 -23.36
N ASN A 95 -3.37 10.41 -22.89
CA ASN A 95 -4.46 9.74 -23.59
C ASN A 95 -5.85 10.34 -23.28
N LYS A 96 -5.93 11.41 -22.49
CA LYS A 96 -7.17 12.09 -22.08
C LYS A 96 -8.16 11.15 -21.37
N VAL A 97 -7.66 10.19 -20.58
CA VAL A 97 -8.47 9.30 -19.76
C VAL A 97 -9.00 10.06 -18.55
N ASP A 98 -10.29 9.89 -18.22
CA ASP A 98 -10.89 10.51 -17.03
C ASP A 98 -10.36 9.87 -15.74
N MET A 99 -9.56 10.62 -15.01
CA MET A 99 -8.94 10.24 -13.72
C MET A 99 -9.74 10.70 -12.49
N SER A 100 -10.91 11.32 -12.65
CA SER A 100 -11.68 11.94 -11.56
C SER A 100 -12.00 10.97 -10.42
N LYS A 101 -12.26 9.70 -10.74
CA LYS A 101 -12.59 8.63 -9.80
C LYS A 101 -11.43 7.63 -9.60
N TRP A 102 -10.26 7.90 -10.16
CA TRP A 102 -9.09 7.07 -9.90
C TRP A 102 -8.53 7.34 -8.50
N ARG A 103 -8.09 6.29 -7.83
CA ARG A 103 -7.44 6.37 -6.50
C ARG A 103 -6.37 5.29 -6.41
N ALA A 104 -5.28 5.58 -5.71
CA ALA A 104 -4.23 4.62 -5.41
C ALA A 104 -3.92 4.59 -3.90
N ALA A 105 -3.83 3.40 -3.35
CA ALA A 105 -3.37 3.15 -1.99
C ALA A 105 -2.16 2.23 -1.99
N ILE A 106 -1.22 2.51 -1.10
CA ILE A 106 -0.07 1.63 -0.81
C ILE A 106 -0.23 1.13 0.61
N THR A 107 -0.54 -0.15 0.73
CA THR A 107 -0.78 -0.80 2.02
C THR A 107 0.51 -1.40 2.58
N MET A 108 1.11 -0.72 3.55
CA MET A 108 2.27 -1.21 4.27
C MET A 108 1.88 -2.14 5.40
N MET A 109 2.51 -3.31 5.46
CA MET A 109 2.23 -4.37 6.44
C MET A 109 3.14 -4.23 7.67
N ILE A 110 2.88 -3.22 8.52
CA ILE A 110 3.75 -2.82 9.64
C ILE A 110 4.05 -3.99 10.58
N GLY A 111 3.03 -4.64 11.13
CA GLY A 111 3.25 -5.71 12.11
C GLY A 111 3.93 -6.96 11.53
N ARG A 112 3.73 -7.27 10.25
CA ARG A 112 4.46 -8.36 9.62
C ARG A 112 5.94 -8.03 9.42
N LEU A 113 6.27 -6.77 9.16
CA LEU A 113 7.66 -6.34 9.12
C LEU A 113 8.32 -6.52 10.48
N THR A 114 7.66 -6.06 11.56
CA THR A 114 8.23 -6.09 12.92
C THR A 114 8.39 -7.48 13.50
N GLU A 115 7.57 -8.44 13.06
CA GLU A 115 7.61 -9.84 13.50
C GLU A 115 8.45 -10.75 12.58
N HIS A 116 9.01 -10.22 11.50
CA HIS A 116 9.71 -11.06 10.51
C HIS A 116 11.07 -11.51 11.06
N PRO A 117 11.36 -12.84 11.11
CA PRO A 117 12.56 -13.38 11.74
C PRO A 117 13.87 -12.88 11.11
N VAL A 118 13.85 -12.50 9.84
CA VAL A 118 15.01 -11.92 9.14
C VAL A 118 15.53 -10.66 9.84
N LEU A 119 14.71 -9.89 10.56
CA LEU A 119 15.18 -8.74 11.31
C LEU A 119 16.16 -9.14 12.41
N ASP A 120 15.79 -10.16 13.20
CA ASP A 120 16.63 -10.68 14.28
C ASP A 120 17.90 -11.32 13.72
N GLU A 121 17.80 -12.10 12.64
CA GLU A 121 18.96 -12.71 11.98
C GLU A 121 19.95 -11.67 11.45
N GLN A 122 19.46 -10.63 10.78
CA GLN A 122 20.32 -9.57 10.26
C GLN A 122 20.93 -8.72 11.37
N ALA A 123 20.21 -8.44 12.44
CA ALA A 123 20.72 -7.74 13.60
C ALA A 123 21.83 -8.54 14.29
N GLN A 124 21.61 -9.83 14.53
CA GLN A 124 22.64 -10.73 15.12
C GLN A 124 23.92 -10.80 14.30
N ARG A 125 23.83 -10.90 12.96
CA ARG A 125 25.00 -10.85 12.07
C ARG A 125 25.82 -9.58 12.19
N ARG A 126 25.21 -8.49 12.70
CA ARG A 126 25.85 -7.18 12.95
C ARG A 126 26.18 -6.94 14.40
N GLY A 127 26.02 -7.94 15.28
CA GLY A 127 26.23 -7.80 16.72
C GLY A 127 25.20 -6.91 17.43
N ILE A 128 24.01 -6.72 16.84
CA ILE A 128 22.94 -5.90 17.39
C ILE A 128 21.87 -6.83 18.00
N GLN A 129 21.46 -6.53 19.21
CA GLN A 129 20.31 -7.18 19.85
C GLN A 129 19.12 -6.24 19.80
N LEU A 130 18.08 -6.63 19.05
CA LEU A 130 16.83 -5.85 18.94
C LEU A 130 15.92 -6.17 20.11
N THR A 131 15.38 -5.13 20.74
CA THR A 131 14.28 -5.24 21.68
C THR A 131 12.93 -5.24 20.95
N TRP A 132 11.85 -5.57 21.66
CA TRP A 132 10.48 -5.42 21.14
C TRP A 132 10.22 -3.97 20.66
N ALA A 133 10.64 -2.99 21.44
CA ALA A 133 10.45 -1.58 21.11
C ALA A 133 11.20 -1.19 19.83
N ASP A 134 12.44 -1.64 19.64
CA ASP A 134 13.22 -1.34 18.44
C ASP A 134 12.52 -1.82 17.17
N LYS A 135 11.98 -3.05 17.19
CA LYS A 135 11.26 -3.62 16.04
C LYS A 135 9.98 -2.84 15.74
N HIS A 136 9.21 -2.44 16.74
CA HIS A 136 7.99 -1.66 16.54
C HIS A 136 8.28 -0.25 16.05
N TRP A 137 9.30 0.42 16.60
CA TRP A 137 9.75 1.71 16.10
C TRP A 137 10.26 1.64 14.67
N LEU A 138 10.90 0.54 14.25
CA LEU A 138 11.32 0.35 12.87
C LEU A 138 10.12 0.38 11.91
N GLY A 139 9.05 -0.36 12.22
CA GLY A 139 7.83 -0.36 11.40
C GLY A 139 7.19 1.02 11.29
N ILE A 140 7.06 1.73 12.41
CA ILE A 140 6.54 3.10 12.45
C ILE A 140 7.45 4.06 11.66
N TYR A 141 8.76 3.95 11.84
CA TYR A 141 9.72 4.80 11.12
C TYR A 141 9.61 4.62 9.61
N VAL A 142 9.57 3.38 9.13
CA VAL A 142 9.42 3.09 7.68
C VAL A 142 8.12 3.67 7.15
N PHE A 143 7.01 3.51 7.88
CA PHE A 143 5.72 4.06 7.48
C PHE A 143 5.74 5.59 7.38
N ARG A 144 6.23 6.27 8.44
CA ARG A 144 6.35 7.74 8.46
C ARG A 144 7.27 8.26 7.37
N ARG A 145 8.43 7.61 7.18
CA ARG A 145 9.36 8.01 6.12
C ARG A 145 8.77 7.81 4.73
N ALA A 146 8.02 6.72 4.51
CA ALA A 146 7.28 6.49 3.27
C ALA A 146 6.25 7.60 3.03
N PHE A 147 5.47 7.96 4.05
CA PHE A 147 4.48 9.04 3.96
C PHE A 147 5.12 10.37 3.54
N HIS A 148 6.22 10.77 4.21
CA HIS A 148 6.96 11.98 3.85
C HIS A 148 7.52 11.92 2.44
N LEU A 149 8.08 10.77 2.04
CA LEU A 149 8.64 10.56 0.71
C LEU A 149 7.58 10.79 -0.39
N LEU A 150 6.38 10.26 -0.20
CA LEU A 150 5.27 10.46 -1.13
C LEU A 150 4.86 11.94 -1.21
N ARG A 151 4.77 12.62 -0.09
CA ARG A 151 4.38 14.04 -0.05
C ARG A 151 5.46 14.98 -0.61
N GLU A 152 6.71 14.78 -0.23
CA GLU A 152 7.87 15.57 -0.69
C GLU A 152 8.01 15.52 -2.23
N ASN A 153 7.61 14.41 -2.84
CA ASN A 153 7.69 14.21 -4.29
C ASN A 153 6.33 14.32 -5.00
N ALA A 154 5.28 14.79 -4.33
CA ALA A 154 3.93 14.95 -4.87
C ALA A 154 3.39 13.68 -5.57
N LEU A 155 3.75 12.49 -5.06
CA LEU A 155 3.34 11.21 -5.65
C LEU A 155 1.85 10.91 -5.35
N PRO A 156 1.09 10.42 -6.33
CA PRO A 156 -0.38 10.41 -6.28
C PRO A 156 -0.97 9.21 -5.51
N SER A 157 -0.24 8.63 -4.56
CA SER A 157 -0.67 7.47 -3.79
C SER A 157 -0.89 7.82 -2.31
N LYS A 158 -1.91 7.23 -1.70
CA LYS A 158 -2.17 7.33 -0.27
C LYS A 158 -1.57 6.14 0.49
N MET A 159 -0.86 6.42 1.59
CA MET A 159 -0.40 5.37 2.50
C MET A 159 -1.57 4.79 3.30
N LEU A 160 -1.55 3.46 3.48
CA LEU A 160 -2.49 2.72 4.31
C LEU A 160 -1.72 1.74 5.19
N ALA A 161 -1.96 1.80 6.50
CA ALA A 161 -1.34 0.89 7.46
C ALA A 161 -2.18 -0.38 7.63
N CYS A 162 -1.54 -1.55 7.62
CA CYS A 162 -2.22 -2.81 7.92
C CYS A 162 -1.35 -3.76 8.76
N SER A 163 -1.95 -4.88 9.15
CA SER A 163 -1.31 -5.89 10.01
C SER A 163 -0.78 -5.31 11.33
N MET A 164 -1.41 -4.26 11.82
CA MET A 164 -1.04 -3.60 13.07
C MET A 164 -1.17 -4.54 14.26
N ARG A 165 -0.34 -4.33 15.28
CA ARG A 165 -0.30 -5.13 16.51
C ARG A 165 -0.68 -4.31 17.72
N TYR A 166 -1.14 -5.00 18.75
CA TYR A 166 -1.28 -4.39 20.07
C TYR A 166 0.10 -4.00 20.61
N GLY A 167 0.14 -2.87 21.29
CA GLY A 167 1.30 -2.41 22.02
C GLY A 167 1.38 -3.03 23.44
N PRO A 168 2.22 -2.45 24.31
CA PRO A 168 2.35 -2.91 25.68
C PRO A 168 1.06 -2.68 26.48
N ILE A 169 0.87 -3.48 27.52
CA ILE A 169 -0.14 -3.23 28.55
C ILE A 169 0.45 -2.26 29.56
N VAL A 170 -0.12 -1.06 29.66
CA VAL A 170 0.31 -0.05 30.63
C VAL A 170 -0.88 0.32 31.52
N GLY A 171 -0.71 0.22 32.82
CA GLY A 171 -1.80 0.48 33.77
C GLY A 171 -3.03 -0.40 33.57
N GLY A 172 -2.85 -1.66 33.13
CA GLY A 172 -3.93 -2.61 32.82
C GLY A 172 -4.70 -2.34 31.53
N LYS A 173 -4.25 -1.40 30.68
CA LYS A 173 -4.87 -1.07 29.39
C LYS A 173 -3.98 -1.49 28.23
N ASN A 174 -4.59 -2.11 27.23
CA ASN A 174 -3.92 -2.37 25.95
C ASN A 174 -3.78 -1.06 25.17
N HIS A 175 -2.58 -0.79 24.69
CA HIS A 175 -2.31 0.31 23.79
C HIS A 175 -2.26 -0.19 22.34
N PHE A 176 -2.81 0.59 21.42
CA PHE A 176 -2.71 0.32 20.00
C PHE A 176 -1.53 1.12 19.44
N TRP A 177 -0.31 0.66 19.77
CA TRP A 177 0.94 1.38 19.53
C TRP A 177 1.08 1.89 18.09
N ASP A 178 0.86 1.01 17.12
CA ASP A 178 1.02 1.38 15.70
C ASP A 178 0.04 2.50 15.33
N VAL A 179 -1.23 2.42 15.76
CA VAL A 179 -2.23 3.46 15.49
C VAL A 179 -1.88 4.76 16.22
N GLU A 180 -1.56 4.69 17.51
CA GLU A 180 -1.24 5.87 18.33
C GLU A 180 -0.05 6.66 17.80
N LYS A 181 0.90 5.98 17.13
CA LYS A 181 2.13 6.58 16.62
C LYS A 181 2.05 7.06 15.17
N ILE A 182 1.05 6.63 14.41
CA ILE A 182 0.85 7.04 13.01
C ILE A 182 -0.45 7.80 12.76
N ALA A 183 -1.40 7.81 13.73
CA ALA A 183 -2.63 8.59 13.63
C ALA A 183 -2.35 10.09 13.54
N GLY A 184 -3.28 10.83 12.93
CA GLY A 184 -3.16 12.27 12.70
C GLY A 184 -2.53 12.59 11.35
N ASP A 185 -1.36 13.22 11.34
CA ASP A 185 -0.75 13.76 10.10
C ASP A 185 -0.30 12.70 9.09
N PHE A 186 -0.26 11.42 9.49
CA PHE A 186 0.26 10.31 8.68
C PHE A 186 -0.81 9.40 8.07
N ILE A 187 -2.09 9.68 8.26
CA ILE A 187 -3.20 8.85 7.74
C ILE A 187 -4.19 9.69 6.93
#